data_71dc5ae4f9e1d49caff843eb7db52f48
#
_entry.id   71dc5ae4f9e1d49caff843eb7db52f48
#
_cell.length_a   1.000
_cell.length_b   1.000
_cell.length_c   1.000
_cell.angle_alpha   90.00
_cell.angle_beta   90.00
_cell.angle_gamma   90.00
#
_symmetry.space_group_name_H-M   'P 1'
#
loop_
_entity.id
_entity.type
_entity.pdbx_description
1 polymer ?
#
loop_
_entity_poly.entity_id
_entity_poly.type
_entity_poly.pdbx_seq_one_letter_code
_entity_poly.pdbx_strand_id
1 'polypeptide(L)'
;DIPPPPTIIRPHPHGIDVERIRRMIVESQFEIPTIDDAMIEKVRKDLGLSVKKLSFTSIMEKAKKKWKTLPRQVRVVIALMSFLKMDFEKLNKIRIEDIDMPNKKLFYWDFGDSQSKSVDMDPESQYYKQLTNTVQGEPLTTFLTKRFQRVGPTTALKFAAFAKLKPEKRMGTLTNQELVNLSDALQKFDDFMAPDSS
;
A
#
# COMPACT_ATOMS: atom_id res chain seq x y z
N ASP A 1 -19.75 -24.63 15.88
CA ASP A 1 -18.60 -23.79 16.18
C ASP A 1 -19.05 -22.46 16.73
N ILE A 2 -18.79 -22.26 18.00
CA ILE A 2 -19.08 -20.99 18.68
C ILE A 2 -17.95 -20.05 18.36
N PRO A 3 -18.24 -18.87 17.77
CA PRO A 3 -17.19 -17.90 17.55
C PRO A 3 -16.58 -17.47 18.88
N PRO A 4 -15.28 -17.17 18.93
CA PRO A 4 -14.69 -16.67 20.16
C PRO A 4 -15.41 -15.40 20.62
N PRO A 5 -15.52 -15.17 21.94
CA PRO A 5 -16.15 -13.95 22.43
C PRO A 5 -15.40 -12.74 21.89
N PRO A 6 -16.09 -11.64 21.60
CA PRO A 6 -15.41 -10.44 21.13
C PRO A 6 -14.39 -10.01 22.18
N THR A 7 -13.18 -9.71 21.70
CA THR A 7 -12.13 -9.20 22.56
C THR A 7 -12.57 -7.84 23.07
N ILE A 8 -12.70 -7.70 24.40
CA ILE A 8 -13.02 -6.42 24.99
C ILE A 8 -11.73 -5.58 24.93
N ILE A 9 -11.70 -4.64 24.01
CA ILE A 9 -10.60 -3.71 23.89
C ILE A 9 -10.93 -2.53 24.79
N ARG A 10 -10.14 -2.36 25.85
CA ARG A 10 -10.35 -1.22 26.76
C ARG A 10 -10.00 0.07 26.02
N PRO A 11 -10.84 1.11 26.12
CA PRO A 11 -10.50 2.39 25.54
C PRO A 11 -9.18 2.89 26.12
N HIS A 12 -8.32 3.30 25.25
CA HIS A 12 -7.05 3.88 25.62
C HIS A 12 -7.26 5.33 26.10
N PRO A 13 -6.48 5.84 27.07
CA PRO A 13 -6.58 7.24 27.49
C PRO A 13 -6.49 8.25 26.35
N HIS A 14 -5.75 7.91 25.29
CA HIS A 14 -5.61 8.74 24.09
C HIS A 14 -6.54 8.31 22.96
N GLY A 15 -7.48 7.38 23.22
CA GLY A 15 -8.39 6.85 22.22
C GLY A 15 -7.71 5.95 21.18
N ILE A 16 -6.54 5.43 21.50
CA ILE A 16 -5.77 4.58 20.60
C ILE A 16 -5.66 3.17 21.17
N ASP A 17 -6.24 2.21 20.49
CA ASP A 17 -6.13 0.80 20.80
C ASP A 17 -5.69 0.03 19.55
N VAL A 18 -5.49 -1.28 19.68
CA VAL A 18 -5.06 -2.12 18.57
C VAL A 18 -6.03 -2.05 17.40
N GLU A 19 -7.33 -2.04 17.68
CA GLU A 19 -8.35 -2.00 16.63
C GLU A 19 -8.31 -0.70 15.85
N ARG A 20 -8.13 0.43 16.53
CA ARG A 20 -8.01 1.72 15.87
C ARG A 20 -6.76 1.77 15.00
N ILE A 21 -5.63 1.23 15.50
CA ILE A 21 -4.40 1.14 14.71
C ILE A 21 -4.61 0.29 13.47
N ARG A 22 -5.29 -0.86 13.59
CA ARG A 22 -5.60 -1.70 12.43
C ARG A 22 -6.38 -0.95 11.37
N ARG A 23 -7.39 -0.18 11.78
CA ARG A 23 -8.17 0.62 10.83
C ARG A 23 -7.31 1.69 10.14
N MET A 24 -6.45 2.35 10.89
CA MET A 24 -5.53 3.35 10.33
C MET A 24 -4.55 2.72 9.33
N ILE A 25 -4.10 1.50 9.62
CA ILE A 25 -3.21 0.77 8.70
C ILE A 25 -3.94 0.43 7.41
N VAL A 26 -5.17 -0.08 7.51
CA VAL A 26 -5.98 -0.38 6.31
C VAL A 26 -6.17 0.87 5.46
N GLU A 27 -6.40 2.01 6.10
CA GLU A 27 -6.51 3.29 5.38
C GLU A 27 -5.20 3.70 4.71
N SER A 28 -4.05 3.28 5.26
CA SER A 28 -2.74 3.58 4.67
C SER A 28 -2.39 2.66 3.50
N GLN A 29 -2.99 1.47 3.46
CA GLN A 29 -2.85 0.56 2.34
C GLN A 29 -3.79 1.00 1.23
N PHE A 30 -3.32 0.93 0.01
CA PHE A 30 -4.12 1.34 -1.13
C PHE A 30 -4.66 0.11 -1.85
N GLU A 31 -5.97 0.02 -1.99
CA GLU A 31 -6.59 -1.06 -2.75
C GLU A 31 -6.28 -0.93 -4.24
N ILE A 32 -6.09 -2.06 -4.89
CA ILE A 32 -5.91 -2.09 -6.34
C ILE A 32 -7.26 -1.76 -6.97
N PRO A 33 -7.32 -0.70 -7.80
CA PRO A 33 -8.58 -0.36 -8.44
C PRO A 33 -9.00 -1.43 -9.44
N THR A 34 -10.30 -1.55 -9.69
CA THR A 34 -10.79 -2.40 -10.77
C THR A 34 -10.28 -1.88 -12.09
N ILE A 35 -9.60 -2.73 -12.86
CA ILE A 35 -9.00 -2.35 -14.14
C ILE A 35 -9.99 -2.74 -15.25
N ASP A 36 -10.86 -1.80 -15.57
CA ASP A 36 -11.88 -1.92 -16.61
C ASP A 36 -11.65 -0.84 -17.69
N ASP A 37 -12.55 -0.77 -18.65
CA ASP A 37 -12.45 0.22 -19.72
C ASP A 37 -12.43 1.65 -19.19
N ALA A 38 -13.19 1.94 -18.13
CA ALA A 38 -13.23 3.26 -17.52
C ALA A 38 -11.88 3.63 -16.91
N MET A 39 -11.22 2.67 -16.23
CA MET A 39 -9.89 2.90 -15.65
C MET A 39 -8.84 3.12 -16.73
N ILE A 40 -8.89 2.34 -17.81
CA ILE A 40 -7.96 2.51 -18.93
C ILE A 40 -8.15 3.88 -19.58
N GLU A 41 -9.40 4.33 -19.73
CA GLU A 41 -9.69 5.68 -20.25
C GLU A 41 -9.13 6.76 -19.32
N LYS A 42 -9.22 6.57 -18.01
CA LYS A 42 -8.63 7.49 -17.03
C LYS A 42 -7.11 7.56 -17.18
N VAL A 43 -6.45 6.41 -17.33
CA VAL A 43 -5.01 6.34 -17.56
C VAL A 43 -4.65 7.13 -18.82
N ARG A 44 -5.38 6.91 -19.90
CA ARG A 44 -5.17 7.61 -21.17
C ARG A 44 -5.26 9.13 -21.00
N LYS A 45 -6.32 9.60 -20.34
CA LYS A 45 -6.53 11.05 -20.13
C LYS A 45 -5.44 11.66 -19.26
N ASP A 46 -5.07 10.99 -18.16
CA ASP A 46 -4.06 11.50 -17.25
C ASP A 46 -2.68 11.56 -17.89
N LEU A 47 -2.40 10.66 -18.85
CA LEU A 47 -1.17 10.68 -19.62
C LEU A 47 -1.21 11.66 -20.82
N GLY A 48 -2.39 12.17 -21.16
CA GLY A 48 -2.55 13.05 -22.31
C GLY A 48 -2.36 12.36 -23.66
N LEU A 49 -2.66 11.05 -23.73
CA LEU A 49 -2.53 10.28 -24.95
C LEU A 49 -3.84 10.29 -25.74
N SER A 50 -3.72 10.32 -27.08
CA SER A 50 -4.89 10.14 -27.94
C SER A 50 -5.28 8.67 -28.01
N VAL A 51 -6.56 8.39 -28.32
CA VAL A 51 -7.05 7.00 -28.43
C VAL A 51 -6.23 6.20 -29.45
N LYS A 52 -5.83 6.85 -30.55
CA LYS A 52 -5.07 6.21 -31.62
C LYS A 52 -3.63 5.85 -31.22
N LYS A 53 -3.09 6.50 -30.17
CA LYS A 53 -1.73 6.30 -29.70
C LYS A 53 -1.66 5.47 -28.42
N LEU A 54 -2.74 4.82 -28.04
CA LEU A 54 -2.79 4.03 -26.83
C LEU A 54 -2.14 2.67 -27.06
N SER A 55 -0.84 2.59 -26.78
CA SER A 55 -0.05 1.35 -26.85
C SER A 55 0.75 1.21 -25.56
N PHE A 56 1.24 0.01 -25.30
CA PHE A 56 2.11 -0.23 -24.15
C PHE A 56 3.31 0.72 -24.14
N THR A 57 4.00 0.83 -25.28
CA THR A 57 5.18 1.70 -25.41
C THR A 57 4.83 3.16 -25.11
N SER A 58 3.73 3.67 -25.71
CA SER A 58 3.29 5.05 -25.50
C SER A 58 2.95 5.33 -24.04
N ILE A 59 2.25 4.39 -23.39
CA ILE A 59 1.88 4.52 -21.98
C ILE A 59 3.14 4.58 -21.13
N MET A 60 4.07 3.66 -21.33
CA MET A 60 5.28 3.58 -20.50
C MET A 60 6.18 4.80 -20.68
N GLU A 61 6.33 5.30 -21.90
CA GLU A 61 7.12 6.50 -22.15
C GLU A 61 6.52 7.74 -21.48
N LYS A 62 5.23 7.94 -21.63
CA LYS A 62 4.55 9.09 -20.99
C LYS A 62 4.53 8.97 -19.48
N ALA A 63 4.31 7.78 -18.96
CA ALA A 63 4.31 7.53 -17.53
C ALA A 63 5.67 7.87 -16.90
N LYS A 64 6.76 7.50 -17.56
CA LYS A 64 8.10 7.81 -17.09
C LYS A 64 8.31 9.32 -16.93
N LYS A 65 7.82 10.10 -17.89
CA LYS A 65 7.96 11.56 -17.87
C LYS A 65 7.07 12.23 -16.83
N LYS A 66 5.87 11.71 -16.61
CA LYS A 66 4.86 12.34 -15.76
C LYS A 66 4.69 11.64 -14.40
N TRP A 67 5.54 10.69 -14.07
CA TRP A 67 5.32 9.78 -12.93
C TRP A 67 4.96 10.50 -11.64
N LYS A 68 5.71 11.54 -11.29
CA LYS A 68 5.52 12.26 -10.03
C LYS A 68 4.19 13.00 -9.95
N THR A 69 3.59 13.34 -11.09
CA THR A 69 2.35 14.10 -11.14
C THR A 69 1.10 13.25 -11.29
N LEU A 70 1.27 11.94 -11.56
CA LEU A 70 0.16 11.04 -11.77
C LEU A 70 -0.55 10.69 -10.46
N PRO A 71 -1.89 10.57 -10.47
CA PRO A 71 -2.64 10.08 -9.32
C PRO A 71 -2.19 8.68 -8.91
N ARG A 72 -2.31 8.39 -7.63
CA ARG A 72 -1.89 7.10 -7.06
C ARG A 72 -2.55 5.91 -7.77
N GLN A 73 -3.84 6.00 -8.05
CA GLN A 73 -4.57 4.94 -8.77
C GLN A 73 -3.96 4.64 -10.13
N VAL A 74 -3.65 5.69 -10.87
CA VAL A 74 -3.06 5.56 -12.20
C VAL A 74 -1.66 4.95 -12.10
N ARG A 75 -0.87 5.36 -11.12
CA ARG A 75 0.47 4.78 -10.92
C ARG A 75 0.40 3.28 -10.63
N VAL A 76 -0.56 2.84 -9.81
CA VAL A 76 -0.73 1.42 -9.50
C VAL A 76 -1.07 0.63 -10.77
N VAL A 77 -1.99 1.12 -11.58
CA VAL A 77 -2.37 0.45 -12.83
C VAL A 77 -1.18 0.36 -13.78
N ILE A 78 -0.44 1.46 -13.94
CA ILE A 78 0.74 1.49 -14.80
C ILE A 78 1.83 0.54 -14.27
N ALA A 79 2.01 0.47 -12.97
CA ALA A 79 2.97 -0.46 -12.37
C ALA A 79 2.63 -1.90 -12.70
N LEU A 80 1.36 -2.28 -12.61
CA LEU A 80 0.91 -3.62 -13.00
C LEU A 80 1.12 -3.85 -14.51
N MET A 81 0.81 -2.85 -15.33
CA MET A 81 1.04 -2.93 -16.78
C MET A 81 2.51 -3.15 -17.12
N SER A 82 3.42 -2.54 -16.37
CA SER A 82 4.85 -2.68 -16.63
C SER A 82 5.33 -4.12 -16.58
N PHE A 83 4.68 -4.95 -15.75
CA PHE A 83 5.04 -6.36 -15.59
C PHE A 83 4.17 -7.29 -16.45
N LEU A 84 2.89 -6.99 -16.59
CA LEU A 84 1.94 -7.81 -17.36
C LEU A 84 1.66 -7.26 -18.75
N LYS A 85 2.27 -6.13 -19.08
CA LYS A 85 2.08 -5.41 -20.34
C LYS A 85 0.61 -5.03 -20.52
N MET A 86 0.09 -5.01 -21.73
CA MET A 86 -1.28 -4.59 -22.02
C MET A 86 -2.26 -5.76 -22.08
N ASP A 87 -2.01 -6.80 -21.32
CA ASP A 87 -2.91 -7.94 -21.26
C ASP A 87 -4.03 -7.65 -20.26
N PHE A 88 -5.16 -7.16 -20.74
CA PHE A 88 -6.28 -6.74 -19.90
C PHE A 88 -6.94 -7.90 -19.16
N GLU A 89 -6.94 -9.11 -19.72
CA GLU A 89 -7.47 -10.27 -19.01
C GLU A 89 -6.68 -10.56 -17.74
N LYS A 90 -5.35 -10.45 -17.84
CA LYS A 90 -4.46 -10.62 -16.69
C LYS A 90 -4.65 -9.50 -15.68
N LEU A 91 -4.70 -8.26 -16.17
CA LEU A 91 -4.81 -7.06 -15.32
C LEU A 91 -6.13 -6.98 -14.57
N ASN A 92 -7.23 -7.37 -15.23
CA ASN A 92 -8.58 -7.19 -14.68
C ASN A 92 -8.85 -7.99 -13.41
N LYS A 93 -8.07 -9.04 -13.16
CA LYS A 93 -8.30 -9.96 -12.04
C LYS A 93 -7.20 -9.94 -10.98
N ILE A 94 -6.28 -8.98 -11.07
CA ILE A 94 -5.19 -8.87 -10.09
C ILE A 94 -5.74 -8.36 -8.76
N ARG A 95 -5.31 -9.01 -7.68
CA ARG A 95 -5.62 -8.63 -6.31
C ARG A 95 -4.34 -8.42 -5.53
N ILE A 96 -4.44 -7.78 -4.37
CA ILE A 96 -3.28 -7.51 -3.52
C ILE A 96 -2.52 -8.81 -3.18
N GLU A 97 -3.24 -9.89 -2.88
CA GLU A 97 -2.64 -11.17 -2.52
C GLU A 97 -1.91 -11.86 -3.68
N ASP A 98 -2.11 -11.39 -4.90
CA ASP A 98 -1.39 -11.91 -6.07
C ASP A 98 0.00 -11.28 -6.22
N ILE A 99 0.30 -10.26 -5.42
CA ILE A 99 1.58 -9.55 -5.47
C ILE A 99 2.46 -10.06 -4.32
N ASP A 100 3.37 -10.96 -4.66
CA ASP A 100 4.28 -11.57 -3.68
C ASP A 100 5.57 -10.72 -3.59
N MET A 101 5.56 -9.73 -2.72
CA MET A 101 6.68 -8.82 -2.58
C MET A 101 7.96 -9.50 -2.08
N PRO A 102 7.91 -10.41 -1.08
CA PRO A 102 9.12 -11.08 -0.62
C PRO A 102 9.84 -11.87 -1.71
N ASN A 103 9.10 -12.54 -2.58
CA ASN A 103 9.65 -13.32 -3.68
C ASN A 103 9.74 -12.53 -4.99
N LYS A 104 9.31 -11.28 -4.98
CA LYS A 104 9.35 -10.38 -6.15
C LYS A 104 8.63 -10.96 -7.35
N LYS A 105 7.44 -11.55 -7.11
CA LYS A 105 6.64 -12.18 -8.15
C LYS A 105 5.24 -11.59 -8.18
N LEU A 106 4.71 -11.45 -9.38
CA LEU A 106 3.33 -11.05 -9.61
C LEU A 106 2.62 -12.24 -10.25
N PHE A 107 1.63 -12.79 -9.55
CA PHE A 107 0.85 -13.93 -10.03
C PHE A 107 -0.36 -13.46 -10.82
N TYR A 108 -0.72 -14.23 -11.83
CA TYR A 108 -1.89 -13.98 -12.64
C TYR A 108 -2.47 -15.31 -13.13
N TRP A 109 -3.74 -15.29 -13.49
CA TRP A 109 -4.40 -16.46 -14.06
C TRP A 109 -4.26 -16.43 -15.58
N ASP A 110 -3.75 -17.52 -16.15
CA ASP A 110 -3.66 -17.69 -17.59
C ASP A 110 -4.84 -18.51 -18.08
N PHE A 111 -5.75 -17.86 -18.79
CA PHE A 111 -6.98 -18.50 -19.27
C PHE A 111 -6.74 -19.51 -20.39
N GLY A 112 -5.69 -19.30 -21.18
CA GLY A 112 -5.34 -20.25 -22.24
C GLY A 112 -4.92 -21.61 -21.69
N ASP A 113 -4.06 -21.60 -20.66
CA ASP A 113 -3.55 -22.82 -20.03
C ASP A 113 -4.31 -23.20 -18.77
N SER A 114 -5.30 -22.43 -18.36
CA SER A 114 -6.10 -22.65 -17.15
C SER A 114 -5.26 -22.95 -15.91
N GLN A 115 -4.26 -22.13 -15.68
CA GLN A 115 -3.38 -22.26 -14.52
C GLN A 115 -2.84 -20.91 -14.06
N SER A 116 -2.40 -20.87 -12.81
CA SER A 116 -1.72 -19.71 -12.25
C SER A 116 -0.28 -19.66 -12.78
N LYS A 117 0.12 -18.47 -13.23
CA LYS A 117 1.48 -18.20 -13.68
C LYS A 117 2.00 -16.98 -12.96
N SER A 118 3.29 -16.72 -13.08
CA SER A 118 3.90 -15.55 -12.46
C SER A 118 4.91 -14.89 -13.38
N VAL A 119 5.12 -13.61 -13.14
CA VAL A 119 6.21 -12.85 -13.74
C VAL A 119 7.11 -12.31 -12.61
N ASP A 120 8.40 -12.20 -12.89
CA ASP A 120 9.34 -11.62 -11.94
C ASP A 120 9.28 -10.10 -12.02
N MET A 121 9.40 -9.45 -10.85
CA MET A 121 9.44 -8.01 -10.75
C MET A 121 10.86 -7.55 -10.43
N ASP A 122 11.35 -6.57 -11.20
CA ASP A 122 12.65 -5.97 -10.95
C ASP A 122 12.56 -5.05 -9.73
N PRO A 123 13.26 -5.34 -8.61
CA PRO A 123 13.18 -4.55 -7.39
C PRO A 123 13.76 -3.13 -7.54
N GLU A 124 14.57 -2.89 -8.57
CA GLU A 124 15.11 -1.55 -8.83
C GLU A 124 14.14 -0.68 -9.61
N SER A 125 13.08 -1.25 -10.15
CA SER A 125 12.06 -0.55 -10.93
C SER A 125 11.23 0.40 -10.05
N GLN A 126 10.95 1.58 -10.58
CA GLN A 126 10.01 2.52 -9.92
C GLN A 126 8.62 1.90 -9.78
N TYR A 127 8.27 0.97 -10.65
CA TYR A 127 6.97 0.27 -10.63
C TYR A 127 6.91 -0.72 -9.47
N TYR A 128 7.98 -1.42 -9.19
CA TYR A 128 8.10 -2.28 -8.01
C TYR A 128 7.95 -1.46 -6.73
N LYS A 129 8.60 -0.30 -6.66
CA LYS A 129 8.49 0.60 -5.50
C LYS A 129 7.06 1.08 -5.30
N GLN A 130 6.35 1.37 -6.39
CA GLN A 130 4.94 1.77 -6.30
C GLN A 130 4.07 0.64 -5.74
N LEU A 131 4.29 -0.60 -6.18
CA LEU A 131 3.56 -1.76 -5.66
C LEU A 131 3.90 -2.03 -4.19
N THR A 132 5.15 -1.83 -3.79
CA THR A 132 5.54 -1.91 -2.38
C THR A 132 4.70 -0.96 -1.53
N ASN A 133 4.58 0.29 -1.96
CA ASN A 133 3.77 1.29 -1.26
C ASN A 133 2.29 0.92 -1.23
N THR A 134 1.81 0.25 -2.27
CA THR A 134 0.42 -0.17 -2.37
C THR A 134 0.09 -1.31 -1.40
N VAL A 135 0.95 -2.34 -1.38
CA VAL A 135 0.70 -3.59 -0.63
C VAL A 135 1.11 -3.46 0.84
N GLN A 136 2.29 -2.91 1.08
CA GLN A 136 2.87 -2.88 2.42
C GLN A 136 2.53 -1.63 3.22
N GLY A 137 1.95 -0.64 2.59
CA GLY A 137 1.58 0.60 3.27
C GLY A 137 2.76 1.51 3.55
N GLU A 138 2.56 2.47 4.43
CA GLU A 138 3.56 3.47 4.78
C GLU A 138 4.61 2.92 5.74
N PRO A 139 5.85 3.45 5.70
CA PRO A 139 6.81 3.20 6.79
C PRO A 139 6.28 3.76 8.11
N LEU A 140 6.71 3.17 9.23
CA LEU A 140 6.28 3.59 10.56
C LEU A 140 6.47 5.09 10.81
N THR A 141 7.62 5.65 10.45
CA THR A 141 7.88 7.08 10.65
C THR A 141 6.92 7.95 9.85
N THR A 142 6.61 7.59 8.62
CA THR A 142 5.65 8.31 7.78
C THR A 142 4.25 8.22 8.38
N PHE A 143 3.85 7.02 8.81
CA PHE A 143 2.56 6.80 9.46
C PHE A 143 2.39 7.70 10.69
N LEU A 144 3.39 7.74 11.56
CA LEU A 144 3.35 8.55 12.77
C LEU A 144 3.27 10.05 12.48
N THR A 145 4.07 10.54 11.53
CA THR A 145 4.08 11.97 11.21
C THR A 145 2.78 12.43 10.54
N LYS A 146 2.12 11.54 9.80
CA LYS A 146 0.86 11.86 9.12
C LYS A 146 -0.36 11.74 10.02
N ARG A 147 -0.34 10.81 10.98
CA ARG A 147 -1.53 10.44 11.77
C ARG A 147 -1.59 11.09 13.13
N PHE A 148 -0.50 11.68 13.60
CA PHE A 148 -0.43 12.29 14.91
C PHE A 148 -0.01 13.74 14.80
N GLN A 149 -0.70 14.59 15.58
CA GLN A 149 -0.37 16.02 15.63
C GLN A 149 0.99 16.22 16.27
N ARG A 150 1.74 17.19 15.76
CA ARG A 150 3.01 17.64 16.35
C ARG A 150 4.09 16.56 16.42
N VAL A 151 3.95 15.50 15.61
CA VAL A 151 4.98 14.48 15.51
C VAL A 151 5.81 14.76 14.26
N GLY A 152 7.02 15.24 14.49
CA GLY A 152 7.98 15.43 13.42
C GLY A 152 8.87 14.20 13.23
N PRO A 153 9.78 14.24 12.24
CA PRO A 153 10.68 13.11 11.98
C PRO A 153 11.50 12.67 13.18
N THR A 154 12.01 13.62 13.97
CA THR A 154 12.82 13.33 15.16
C THR A 154 12.01 12.59 16.23
N THR A 155 10.80 13.05 16.51
CA THR A 155 9.91 12.42 17.48
C THR A 155 9.51 11.02 17.01
N ALA A 156 9.25 10.87 15.71
CA ALA A 156 8.89 9.56 15.14
C ALA A 156 10.04 8.55 15.31
N LEU A 157 11.28 8.98 15.10
CA LEU A 157 12.45 8.11 15.29
C LEU A 157 12.63 7.71 16.78
N LYS A 158 12.44 8.65 17.69
CA LYS A 158 12.49 8.37 19.13
C LYS A 158 11.43 7.37 19.53
N PHE A 159 10.22 7.55 19.00
CA PHE A 159 9.13 6.64 19.28
C PHE A 159 9.42 5.23 18.75
N ALA A 160 9.93 5.11 17.54
CA ALA A 160 10.26 3.81 16.97
C ALA A 160 11.26 3.04 17.86
N ALA A 161 12.29 3.74 18.35
CA ALA A 161 13.24 3.17 19.28
C ALA A 161 12.59 2.75 20.61
N PHE A 162 11.70 3.58 21.13
CA PHE A 162 10.96 3.30 22.37
C PHE A 162 10.07 2.06 22.21
N ALA A 163 9.40 1.94 21.06
CA ALA A 163 8.53 0.81 20.75
C ALA A 163 9.30 -0.44 20.33
N LYS A 164 10.63 -0.34 20.17
CA LYS A 164 11.50 -1.42 19.68
C LYS A 164 11.12 -1.89 18.29
N LEU A 165 10.71 -0.94 17.45
CA LEU A 165 10.36 -1.18 16.06
C LEU A 165 11.33 -0.44 15.15
N LYS A 166 11.59 -0.98 13.98
CA LYS A 166 12.42 -0.31 12.99
C LYS A 166 11.67 0.87 12.39
N PRO A 167 12.31 2.05 12.25
CA PRO A 167 11.62 3.24 11.70
C PRO A 167 11.06 3.03 10.30
N GLU A 168 11.76 2.24 9.49
CA GLU A 168 11.37 1.95 8.11
C GLU A 168 10.39 0.78 7.97
N LYS A 169 9.97 0.16 9.08
CA LYS A 169 9.02 -0.96 9.05
C LYS A 169 7.70 -0.50 8.43
N ARG A 170 7.25 -1.22 7.42
CA ARG A 170 5.99 -0.92 6.74
C ARG A 170 4.80 -1.35 7.60
N MET A 171 3.80 -0.48 7.72
CA MET A 171 2.67 -0.71 8.62
C MET A 171 1.85 -1.95 8.26
N GLY A 172 1.72 -2.25 6.97
CA GLY A 172 0.99 -3.44 6.52
C GLY A 172 1.71 -4.76 6.78
N THR A 173 2.96 -4.72 7.21
CA THR A 173 3.76 -5.93 7.50
C THR A 173 3.91 -6.22 8.99
N LEU A 174 3.27 -5.44 9.83
CA LEU A 174 3.35 -5.63 11.29
C LEU A 174 2.64 -6.92 11.70
N THR A 175 3.32 -7.69 12.57
CA THR A 175 2.71 -8.87 13.19
C THR A 175 1.73 -8.43 14.27
N ASN A 176 0.90 -9.36 14.76
CA ASN A 176 -0.03 -9.07 15.86
C ASN A 176 0.74 -8.62 17.12
N GLN A 177 1.89 -9.23 17.39
CA GLN A 177 2.71 -8.85 18.53
C GLN A 177 3.27 -7.44 18.36
N GLU A 178 3.73 -7.11 17.17
CA GLU A 178 4.22 -5.76 16.87
C GLU A 178 3.12 -4.71 17.00
N LEU A 179 1.88 -5.04 16.61
CA LEU A 179 0.73 -4.15 16.78
C LEU A 179 0.42 -3.89 18.26
N VAL A 180 0.49 -4.93 19.08
CA VAL A 180 0.31 -4.80 20.53
C VAL A 180 1.42 -3.93 21.13
N ASN A 181 2.66 -4.17 20.73
CA ASN A 181 3.80 -3.36 21.18
C ASN A 181 3.64 -1.90 20.79
N LEU A 182 3.17 -1.65 19.58
CA LEU A 182 2.91 -0.29 19.09
C LEU A 182 1.82 0.39 19.90
N SER A 183 0.72 -0.32 20.18
CA SER A 183 -0.37 0.20 20.99
C SER A 183 0.09 0.55 22.42
N ASP A 184 0.83 -0.37 23.05
CA ASP A 184 1.37 -0.14 24.39
C ASP A 184 2.32 1.05 24.42
N ALA A 185 3.17 1.16 23.41
CA ALA A 185 4.12 2.27 23.31
C ALA A 185 3.39 3.61 23.17
N LEU A 186 2.32 3.66 22.38
CA LEU A 186 1.52 4.87 22.21
C LEU A 186 0.87 5.32 23.52
N GLN A 187 0.54 4.37 24.41
CA GLN A 187 0.02 4.68 25.74
C GLN A 187 1.04 5.32 26.66
N LYS A 188 2.29 4.90 26.54
CA LYS A 188 3.35 5.24 27.50
C LYS A 188 4.27 6.36 27.04
N PHE A 189 4.21 6.74 25.78
CA PHE A 189 5.13 7.73 25.22
C PHE A 189 4.54 9.13 25.35
N ASP A 190 5.05 9.90 26.32
CA ASP A 190 4.49 11.19 26.71
C ASP A 190 4.60 12.28 25.65
N ASP A 191 5.54 12.12 24.70
CA ASP A 191 5.73 13.10 23.62
C ASP A 191 4.65 13.03 22.55
N PHE A 192 3.75 12.05 22.63
CA PHE A 192 2.71 11.85 21.62
C PHE A 192 1.40 12.49 22.02
N MET A 193 0.84 13.23 21.06
CA MET A 193 -0.51 13.74 21.16
C MET A 193 -1.48 12.73 20.58
N ALA A 194 -2.75 12.80 20.99
CA ALA A 194 -3.80 11.99 20.39
C ALA A 194 -3.88 12.28 18.89
N PRO A 195 -4.22 11.26 18.04
CA PRO A 195 -4.41 11.51 16.62
C PRO A 195 -5.56 12.47 16.38
N ASP A 196 -5.50 13.16 15.22
CA ASP A 196 -6.60 14.04 14.83
C ASP A 196 -7.89 13.24 14.77
N SER A 197 -8.91 13.76 15.45
CA SER A 197 -10.26 13.22 15.35
C SER A 197 -10.87 13.73 14.05
N SER A 198 -10.70 12.98 13.04
CA SER A 198 -11.36 13.28 11.76
C SER A 198 -12.50 12.30 11.56
#